data_c4e41a4fafd51e72da1174446d654173
#
_entry.id   c4e41a4fafd51e72da1174446d654173
#
_cell.length_a   1.000
_cell.length_b   1.000
_cell.length_c   1.000
_cell.angle_alpha   90.00
_cell.angle_beta   90.00
_cell.angle_gamma   90.00
#
_symmetry.space_group_name_H-M   'P 1'
#
loop_
_entity.id
_entity.type
_entity.pdbx_description
1 polymer ?
#
loop_
_entity_poly.entity_id
_entity_poly.type
_entity_poly.pdbx_seq_one_letter_code
_entity_poly.pdbx_strand_id
1 'polypeptide(L)'
;MKQLFTLTLLLVSIVLTAQDSTAVAKKFTLSGSVDAYYQTNLTSTDEAVFGNLSDEFQTFGTSFANETGFALGMANIIASYESGKVGAVADLAFGPRGDDATGGYNINQLYAYWNVSEGTTLTIGRFNTYLGYEVISPTGNFNYSTSYMFSNGPFSHVGLKADFALSEDFSLMLAVMNPTDTNNNTTGDYAFGAQLGYSGQYLNFYYDSGVVLGFEVDYTGGFDATEEFFIGINAAYADNDGSGFYGAALYPQYSISEAFSLGLRGEYFGQFIDGVDDDATVFATTLSANYKVDNLTIIPEVRLDSWSEDKYFDSDLEPTKSLGVFTVAAIYTF
;
A
#
# COMPACT_ATOMS: atom_id res chain seq x y z
N MET A 1 -32.12 -23.84 11.56
CA MET A 1 -31.33 -25.01 11.14
C MET A 1 -31.70 -25.59 9.76
N LYS A 2 -32.97 -25.67 9.36
CA LYS A 2 -33.35 -26.18 8.03
C LYS A 2 -32.93 -25.28 6.84
N GLN A 3 -32.85 -23.97 7.02
CA GLN A 3 -32.43 -23.03 5.95
C GLN A 3 -30.92 -23.02 5.70
N LEU A 4 -30.10 -23.32 6.72
CA LEU A 4 -28.64 -23.43 6.58
C LEU A 4 -28.23 -24.66 5.75
N PHE A 5 -28.98 -25.78 5.93
CA PHE A 5 -28.73 -27.01 5.15
C PHE A 5 -29.09 -26.87 3.67
N THR A 6 -30.09 -26.05 3.34
CA THR A 6 -30.50 -25.80 1.95
C THR A 6 -29.50 -24.96 1.20
N LEU A 7 -28.84 -24.00 1.87
CA LEU A 7 -27.79 -23.15 1.28
C LEU A 7 -26.50 -23.94 1.00
N THR A 8 -26.15 -24.86 1.91
CA THR A 8 -24.98 -25.75 1.75
C THR A 8 -25.18 -26.76 0.61
N LEU A 9 -26.41 -27.26 0.41
CA LEU A 9 -26.72 -28.17 -0.70
C LEU A 9 -26.74 -27.46 -2.07
N LEU A 10 -27.13 -26.18 -2.12
CA LEU A 10 -27.07 -25.38 -3.36
C LEU A 10 -25.64 -25.08 -3.81
N LEU A 11 -24.71 -24.85 -2.86
CA LEU A 11 -23.30 -24.65 -3.14
C LEU A 11 -22.59 -25.91 -3.67
N VAL A 12 -23.02 -27.11 -3.22
CA VAL A 12 -22.48 -28.39 -3.67
C VAL A 12 -23.02 -28.80 -5.05
N SER A 13 -24.23 -28.38 -5.43
CA SER A 13 -24.83 -28.75 -6.72
C SER A 13 -24.30 -27.94 -7.91
N ILE A 14 -23.58 -26.82 -7.69
CA ILE A 14 -22.95 -26.04 -8.75
C ILE A 14 -21.63 -26.68 -9.26
N VAL A 15 -21.07 -27.63 -8.51
CA VAL A 15 -19.80 -28.28 -8.86
C VAL A 15 -19.97 -29.47 -9.84
N LEU A 16 -21.20 -29.95 -10.14
CA LEU A 16 -21.42 -31.21 -10.79
C LEU A 16 -21.93 -31.18 -12.26
N THR A 17 -21.98 -30.00 -12.90
CA THR A 17 -22.41 -29.93 -14.31
C THR A 17 -21.45 -29.16 -15.19
N ALA A 18 -20.30 -29.74 -15.54
CA ALA A 18 -19.57 -29.38 -16.75
C ALA A 18 -18.53 -30.44 -17.12
N GLN A 19 -18.94 -31.43 -17.81
CA GLN A 19 -18.06 -32.20 -18.70
C GLN A 19 -18.55 -31.98 -20.13
N ASP A 20 -18.07 -30.87 -20.71
CA ASP A 20 -18.11 -30.71 -22.17
C ASP A 20 -16.67 -30.50 -22.65
N SER A 21 -16.25 -31.18 -23.68
CA SER A 21 -14.87 -31.35 -24.14
C SER A 21 -14.26 -30.10 -24.81
N THR A 22 -14.88 -28.93 -24.61
CA THR A 22 -14.38 -27.58 -24.96
C THR A 22 -14.38 -26.66 -23.75
N ALA A 23 -14.38 -27.17 -22.52
CA ALA A 23 -14.46 -26.38 -21.31
C ALA A 23 -13.24 -25.47 -21.18
N VAL A 24 -13.49 -24.17 -21.20
CA VAL A 24 -12.52 -23.14 -20.83
C VAL A 24 -11.97 -23.46 -19.43
N ALA A 25 -10.66 -23.52 -19.29
CA ALA A 25 -10.02 -23.76 -17.99
C ALA A 25 -10.50 -22.71 -16.99
N LYS A 26 -11.04 -23.19 -15.87
CA LYS A 26 -11.52 -22.34 -14.77
C LYS A 26 -10.55 -22.51 -13.61
N LYS A 27 -10.06 -21.39 -13.07
CA LYS A 27 -9.14 -21.38 -11.94
C LYS A 27 -9.71 -20.52 -10.83
N PHE A 28 -9.84 -21.10 -9.65
CA PHE A 28 -10.12 -20.39 -8.41
C PHE A 28 -8.87 -20.42 -7.53
N THR A 29 -8.49 -19.28 -6.98
CA THR A 29 -7.38 -19.15 -6.04
C THR A 29 -7.86 -18.43 -4.79
N LEU A 30 -7.47 -18.93 -3.63
CA LEU A 30 -7.64 -18.29 -2.35
C LEU A 30 -6.27 -18.13 -1.72
N SER A 31 -5.94 -16.91 -1.31
CA SER A 31 -4.70 -16.57 -0.64
C SER A 31 -4.96 -15.45 0.37
N GLY A 32 -3.98 -15.17 1.20
CA GLY A 32 -4.11 -14.09 2.16
C GLY A 32 -2.95 -13.98 3.12
N SER A 33 -3.10 -13.08 4.07
CA SER A 33 -2.14 -12.89 5.16
C SER A 33 -2.83 -12.46 6.43
N VAL A 34 -2.14 -12.66 7.55
CA VAL A 34 -2.47 -12.06 8.84
C VAL A 34 -1.20 -11.52 9.45
N ASP A 35 -1.28 -10.37 10.08
CA ASP A 35 -0.14 -9.78 10.77
C ASP A 35 -0.51 -9.13 12.10
N ALA A 36 0.48 -9.11 12.98
CA ALA A 36 0.45 -8.42 14.25
C ALA A 36 1.86 -7.91 14.56
N TYR A 37 1.94 -6.90 15.41
CA TYR A 37 3.22 -6.31 15.76
C TYR A 37 3.30 -5.91 17.24
N TYR A 38 4.52 -5.66 17.69
CA TYR A 38 4.84 -4.97 18.93
C TYR A 38 5.63 -3.71 18.59
N GLN A 39 5.30 -2.60 19.23
CA GLN A 39 5.99 -1.32 19.02
C GLN A 39 6.25 -0.60 20.33
N THR A 40 7.38 0.11 20.42
CA THR A 40 7.75 0.94 21.57
C THR A 40 8.60 2.12 21.11
N ASN A 41 8.43 3.27 21.76
CA ASN A 41 9.28 4.43 21.55
C ASN A 41 10.69 4.18 22.13
N LEU A 42 11.72 4.67 21.45
CA LEU A 42 13.12 4.63 21.88
C LEU A 42 13.60 5.99 22.43
N THR A 43 13.00 7.09 21.95
CA THR A 43 13.43 8.47 22.24
C THR A 43 12.35 9.32 22.88
N SER A 44 11.18 8.73 23.13
CA SER A 44 10.04 9.35 23.79
C SER A 44 9.41 8.40 24.79
N THR A 45 8.39 8.87 25.52
CA THR A 45 7.59 8.02 26.42
C THR A 45 6.59 7.17 25.64
N ASP A 46 6.30 5.96 26.15
CA ASP A 46 5.16 5.13 25.70
C ASP A 46 3.85 5.53 26.41
N GLU A 47 3.88 6.50 27.29
CA GLU A 47 2.69 7.05 27.93
C GLU A 47 2.06 8.11 27.03
N ALA A 48 0.74 8.27 27.14
CA ALA A 48 0.02 9.35 26.48
C ALA A 48 0.55 10.71 26.91
N VAL A 49 0.85 11.60 25.97
CA VAL A 49 1.33 12.95 26.26
C VAL A 49 0.13 13.85 26.52
N PHE A 50 0.07 14.40 27.74
CA PHE A 50 -0.99 15.31 28.15
C PHE A 50 -1.07 16.56 27.27
N GLY A 51 -2.27 16.85 26.78
CA GLY A 51 -2.57 18.07 26.00
C GLY A 51 -3.12 17.82 24.62
N ASN A 52 -2.99 16.62 24.07
CA ASN A 52 -3.80 16.16 22.95
C ASN A 52 -5.12 15.58 23.48
N LEU A 53 -6.23 15.92 22.83
CA LEU A 53 -7.60 15.50 23.21
C LEU A 53 -7.82 13.98 23.08
N SER A 54 -6.80 13.18 22.76
CA SER A 54 -6.89 11.78 22.40
C SER A 54 -6.08 10.82 23.29
N ASP A 55 -5.32 11.23 24.30
CA ASP A 55 -4.48 10.33 25.11
C ASP A 55 -3.67 9.34 24.24
N GLU A 56 -3.14 9.80 23.11
CA GLU A 56 -2.51 8.94 22.12
C GLU A 56 -1.00 8.88 22.29
N PHE A 57 -0.47 7.70 22.05
CA PHE A 57 0.95 7.40 21.90
C PHE A 57 1.55 8.23 20.76
N GLN A 58 2.79 8.73 20.91
CA GLN A 58 3.45 9.48 19.87
C GLN A 58 3.87 8.56 18.73
N THR A 59 3.42 8.90 17.52
CA THR A 59 3.66 8.14 16.29
C THR A 59 4.26 9.03 15.22
N PHE A 60 4.74 8.43 14.15
CA PHE A 60 5.27 9.18 13.00
C PHE A 60 4.20 9.97 12.24
N GLY A 61 2.91 9.61 12.42
CA GLY A 61 1.82 10.17 11.63
C GLY A 61 1.77 9.65 10.19
N THR A 62 2.49 8.54 9.91
CA THR A 62 2.34 7.79 8.66
C THR A 62 1.20 6.79 8.79
N SER A 63 0.71 6.26 7.67
CA SER A 63 -0.34 5.24 7.66
C SER A 63 0.17 3.96 8.27
N PHE A 64 -0.67 3.31 9.07
CA PHE A 64 -0.47 1.99 9.65
C PHE A 64 0.59 1.92 10.78
N ALA A 65 0.51 0.87 11.60
CA ALA A 65 1.44 0.55 12.68
C ALA A 65 1.68 1.73 13.66
N ASN A 66 0.60 2.35 14.11
CA ASN A 66 0.64 3.52 15.00
C ASN A 66 0.27 3.22 16.45
N GLU A 67 0.17 1.94 16.87
CA GLU A 67 -0.20 1.56 18.22
C GLU A 67 1.02 1.12 19.03
N THR A 68 1.10 1.52 20.30
CA THR A 68 2.13 1.04 21.22
C THR A 68 1.80 -0.34 21.81
N GLY A 69 2.83 -1.07 22.22
CA GLY A 69 2.69 -2.42 22.76
C GLY A 69 2.34 -3.44 21.69
N PHE A 70 1.57 -4.47 22.08
CA PHE A 70 1.10 -5.50 21.13
C PHE A 70 -0.16 -5.02 20.43
N ALA A 71 -0.12 -5.01 19.10
CA ALA A 71 -1.22 -4.53 18.28
C ALA A 71 -1.47 -5.44 17.07
N LEU A 72 -2.68 -5.34 16.54
CA LEU A 72 -3.08 -6.02 15.32
C LEU A 72 -2.71 -5.18 14.10
N GLY A 73 -2.29 -5.84 13.03
CA GLY A 73 -2.17 -5.24 11.72
C GLY A 73 -3.43 -5.48 10.88
N MET A 74 -3.38 -6.46 9.99
CA MET A 74 -4.45 -6.75 9.03
C MET A 74 -4.66 -8.25 8.87
N ALA A 75 -5.91 -8.66 8.66
CA ALA A 75 -6.25 -9.93 8.04
C ALA A 75 -6.69 -9.67 6.60
N ASN A 76 -5.95 -10.19 5.63
CA ASN A 76 -6.21 -10.01 4.20
C ASN A 76 -6.63 -11.34 3.58
N ILE A 77 -7.75 -11.36 2.84
CA ILE A 77 -8.27 -12.53 2.16
C ILE A 77 -8.52 -12.16 0.70
N ILE A 78 -7.81 -12.83 -0.21
CA ILE A 78 -7.88 -12.60 -1.64
C ILE A 78 -8.48 -13.82 -2.33
N ALA A 79 -9.65 -13.66 -2.92
CA ALA A 79 -10.29 -14.65 -3.77
C ALA A 79 -10.22 -14.19 -5.23
N SER A 80 -9.65 -15.00 -6.11
CA SER A 80 -9.63 -14.73 -7.54
C SER A 80 -10.26 -15.87 -8.32
N TYR A 81 -10.98 -15.52 -9.38
CA TYR A 81 -11.58 -16.48 -10.30
C TYR A 81 -11.28 -16.09 -11.73
N GLU A 82 -10.77 -17.04 -12.50
CA GLU A 82 -10.43 -16.88 -13.91
C GLU A 82 -11.17 -17.91 -14.76
N SER A 83 -11.70 -17.47 -15.88
CA SER A 83 -12.39 -18.32 -16.87
C SER A 83 -12.06 -17.84 -18.29
N GLY A 84 -11.07 -18.44 -18.91
CA GLY A 84 -10.58 -18.05 -20.23
C GLY A 84 -9.97 -16.63 -20.23
N LYS A 85 -10.61 -15.71 -20.94
CA LYS A 85 -10.11 -14.35 -21.09
C LYS A 85 -10.66 -13.37 -20.04
N VAL A 86 -11.52 -13.83 -19.13
CA VAL A 86 -12.16 -12.96 -18.13
C VAL A 86 -11.91 -13.48 -16.73
N GLY A 87 -11.87 -12.58 -15.76
CA GLY A 87 -11.73 -12.94 -14.37
C GLY A 87 -12.26 -11.87 -13.45
N ALA A 88 -12.25 -12.17 -12.15
CA ALA A 88 -12.62 -11.26 -11.09
C ALA A 88 -11.75 -11.49 -9.86
N VAL A 89 -11.52 -10.43 -9.09
CA VAL A 89 -10.79 -10.44 -7.83
C VAL A 89 -11.65 -9.78 -6.77
N ALA A 90 -11.71 -10.42 -5.59
CA ALA A 90 -12.21 -9.84 -4.36
C ALA A 90 -11.12 -9.94 -3.30
N ASP A 91 -10.61 -8.80 -2.88
CA ASP A 91 -9.57 -8.66 -1.87
C ASP A 91 -10.19 -7.94 -0.67
N LEU A 92 -10.32 -8.66 0.43
CA LEU A 92 -10.94 -8.20 1.67
C LEU A 92 -9.86 -7.95 2.73
N ALA A 93 -9.93 -6.80 3.38
CA ALA A 93 -8.99 -6.40 4.42
C ALA A 93 -9.76 -6.06 5.72
N PHE A 94 -9.34 -6.64 6.82
CA PHE A 94 -9.93 -6.47 8.14
C PHE A 94 -8.86 -6.11 9.17
N GLY A 95 -9.27 -5.46 10.26
CA GLY A 95 -8.38 -5.01 11.31
C GLY A 95 -7.88 -3.58 11.09
N PRO A 96 -7.11 -3.01 12.04
CA PRO A 96 -6.77 -1.58 12.02
C PRO A 96 -6.17 -1.11 10.69
N ARG A 97 -5.16 -1.80 10.18
CA ARG A 97 -4.55 -1.48 8.87
C ARG A 97 -5.54 -1.61 7.71
N GLY A 98 -6.44 -2.61 7.76
CA GLY A 98 -7.48 -2.80 6.76
C GLY A 98 -8.53 -1.70 6.82
N ASP A 99 -8.93 -1.28 8.01
CA ASP A 99 -9.90 -0.21 8.23
C ASP A 99 -9.35 1.14 7.75
N ASP A 100 -8.11 1.47 8.07
CA ASP A 100 -7.42 2.68 7.59
C ASP A 100 -7.34 2.70 6.06
N ALA A 101 -6.91 1.59 5.45
CA ALA A 101 -6.73 1.50 4.00
C ALA A 101 -8.05 1.54 3.22
N THR A 102 -9.16 1.13 3.83
CA THR A 102 -10.44 0.98 3.14
C THR A 102 -11.52 1.96 3.62
N GLY A 103 -11.21 2.80 4.61
CA GLY A 103 -12.20 3.65 5.27
C GLY A 103 -13.30 2.83 5.97
N GLY A 104 -12.96 1.64 6.47
CA GLY A 104 -13.89 0.73 7.14
C GLY A 104 -14.83 -0.06 6.23
N TYR A 105 -14.67 0.01 4.90
CA TYR A 105 -15.49 -0.79 3.95
C TYR A 105 -15.07 -2.25 3.88
N ASN A 106 -13.88 -2.60 4.38
CA ASN A 106 -13.28 -3.93 4.32
C ASN A 106 -13.06 -4.49 2.91
N ILE A 107 -13.19 -3.67 1.89
CA ILE A 107 -12.93 -4.03 0.49
C ILE A 107 -11.67 -3.28 0.05
N ASN A 108 -10.55 -4.00 -0.02
CA ASN A 108 -9.31 -3.46 -0.56
C ASN A 108 -9.38 -3.39 -2.09
N GLN A 109 -9.72 -4.53 -2.74
CA GLN A 109 -9.93 -4.55 -4.17
C GLN A 109 -11.20 -5.35 -4.51
N LEU A 110 -11.95 -4.88 -5.50
CA LEU A 110 -13.10 -5.58 -6.06
C LEU A 110 -13.24 -5.18 -7.52
N TYR A 111 -12.79 -6.05 -8.42
CA TYR A 111 -12.82 -5.75 -9.84
C TYR A 111 -13.03 -6.98 -10.71
N ALA A 112 -13.52 -6.74 -11.92
CA ALA A 112 -13.50 -7.70 -13.01
C ALA A 112 -12.53 -7.24 -14.09
N TYR A 113 -11.96 -8.18 -14.82
CA TYR A 113 -11.07 -7.87 -15.94
C TYR A 113 -11.36 -8.72 -17.17
N TRP A 114 -10.96 -8.18 -18.32
CA TRP A 114 -11.06 -8.84 -19.61
C TRP A 114 -9.74 -8.70 -20.38
N ASN A 115 -9.09 -9.81 -20.66
CA ASN A 115 -7.94 -9.92 -21.55
C ASN A 115 -8.44 -9.88 -23.00
N VAL A 116 -8.54 -8.66 -23.55
CA VAL A 116 -9.03 -8.43 -24.93
C VAL A 116 -8.15 -9.11 -25.95
N SER A 117 -6.83 -9.00 -25.73
CA SER A 117 -5.78 -9.64 -26.52
C SER A 117 -4.64 -10.09 -25.57
N GLU A 118 -3.58 -10.70 -26.10
CA GLU A 118 -2.39 -11.08 -25.33
C GLU A 118 -1.67 -9.89 -24.69
N GLY A 119 -1.78 -8.68 -25.29
CA GLY A 119 -1.15 -7.47 -24.80
C GLY A 119 -2.12 -6.41 -24.28
N THR A 120 -3.41 -6.71 -24.12
CA THR A 120 -4.40 -5.70 -23.70
C THR A 120 -5.38 -6.27 -22.67
N THR A 121 -5.42 -5.64 -21.50
CA THR A 121 -6.37 -5.95 -20.42
C THR A 121 -7.21 -4.74 -20.06
N LEU A 122 -8.52 -4.91 -19.97
CA LEU A 122 -9.45 -3.93 -19.42
C LEU A 122 -9.85 -4.37 -18.02
N THR A 123 -9.82 -3.46 -17.06
CA THR A 123 -10.22 -3.71 -15.67
C THR A 123 -11.24 -2.68 -15.23
N ILE A 124 -12.33 -3.13 -14.59
CA ILE A 124 -13.36 -2.26 -14.03
C ILE A 124 -13.64 -2.64 -12.58
N GLY A 125 -13.66 -1.66 -11.69
CA GLY A 125 -13.94 -1.84 -10.26
C GLY A 125 -13.00 -1.03 -9.39
N ARG A 126 -12.83 -1.48 -8.12
CA ARG A 126 -11.87 -0.93 -7.18
C ARG A 126 -10.57 -1.72 -7.26
N PHE A 127 -9.46 -1.02 -7.46
CA PHE A 127 -8.11 -1.59 -7.51
C PHE A 127 -7.14 -0.71 -6.72
N ASN A 128 -6.05 -1.31 -6.21
CA ASN A 128 -4.99 -0.57 -5.53
C ASN A 128 -4.37 0.46 -6.47
N THR A 129 -3.85 1.53 -5.89
CA THR A 129 -3.18 2.57 -6.65
C THR A 129 -2.04 2.02 -7.50
N TYR A 130 -1.75 2.69 -8.59
CA TYR A 130 -0.57 2.50 -9.43
C TYR A 130 0.52 3.55 -9.13
N LEU A 131 0.22 4.51 -8.23
CA LEU A 131 1.13 5.53 -7.73
C LEU A 131 1.85 5.01 -6.49
N GLY A 132 3.09 5.42 -6.30
CA GLY A 132 3.88 5.04 -5.14
C GLY A 132 4.56 3.68 -5.25
N TYR A 133 5.59 3.48 -4.43
CA TYR A 133 6.42 2.27 -4.38
C TYR A 133 5.89 1.24 -3.38
N GLU A 134 5.41 1.71 -2.24
CA GLU A 134 4.86 0.85 -1.18
C GLU A 134 3.41 0.47 -1.45
N VAL A 135 2.93 -0.59 -0.81
CA VAL A 135 1.57 -1.11 -0.95
C VAL A 135 0.89 -1.29 0.41
N ILE A 136 -0.45 -1.40 0.41
CA ILE A 136 -1.26 -1.58 1.63
C ILE A 136 -0.88 -2.88 2.35
N SER A 137 -0.78 -4.00 1.64
CA SER A 137 -0.43 -5.29 2.25
C SER A 137 1.02 -5.30 2.73
N PRO A 138 1.29 -5.63 4.00
CA PRO A 138 2.66 -5.68 4.53
C PRO A 138 3.52 -6.75 3.84
N THR A 139 2.91 -7.72 3.17
CA THR A 139 3.62 -8.78 2.44
C THR A 139 4.33 -8.26 1.19
N GLY A 140 3.92 -7.11 0.65
CA GLY A 140 4.51 -6.49 -0.54
C GLY A 140 5.59 -5.45 -0.23
N ASN A 141 5.80 -5.12 1.04
CA ASN A 141 6.79 -4.14 1.48
C ASN A 141 7.98 -4.81 2.16
N PHE A 142 9.18 -4.27 1.99
CA PHE A 142 10.36 -4.73 2.73
C PHE A 142 10.35 -4.23 4.18
N ASN A 143 9.97 -2.96 4.38
CA ASN A 143 9.78 -2.33 5.68
C ASN A 143 8.33 -2.56 6.15
N TYR A 144 8.12 -2.74 7.47
CA TYR A 144 6.77 -2.91 8.02
C TYR A 144 6.03 -1.59 8.14
N SER A 145 6.70 -0.54 8.63
CA SER A 145 6.16 0.82 8.63
C SER A 145 6.20 1.45 7.24
N THR A 146 5.26 2.32 6.94
CA THR A 146 5.15 2.99 5.64
C THR A 146 5.84 4.35 5.60
N SER A 147 6.21 4.80 4.41
CA SER A 147 6.79 6.12 4.15
C SER A 147 5.76 7.25 4.27
N TYR A 148 6.24 8.49 4.34
CA TYR A 148 5.40 9.67 4.24
C TYR A 148 4.82 9.83 2.83
N MET A 149 5.59 9.53 1.77
CA MET A 149 5.07 9.55 0.41
C MET A 149 3.89 8.60 0.23
N PHE A 150 3.99 7.35 0.71
CA PHE A 150 2.89 6.40 0.67
C PHE A 150 1.66 6.91 1.45
N SER A 151 1.87 7.53 2.61
CA SER A 151 0.79 7.99 3.49
C SER A 151 0.07 9.24 2.97
N ASN A 152 0.70 10.01 2.10
CA ASN A 152 0.13 11.20 1.47
C ASN A 152 -0.33 10.97 0.03
N GLY A 153 0.07 9.84 -0.59
CA GLY A 153 -0.43 9.38 -1.88
C GLY A 153 -1.75 8.62 -1.75
N PRO A 154 -2.38 8.27 -2.88
CA PRO A 154 -3.62 7.51 -2.90
C PRO A 154 -3.41 6.03 -2.54
N PHE A 155 -4.42 5.41 -1.93
CA PHE A 155 -4.44 3.97 -1.67
C PHE A 155 -5.13 3.17 -2.76
N SER A 156 -6.19 3.75 -3.37
CA SER A 156 -7.05 3.00 -4.27
C SER A 156 -7.76 3.88 -5.28
N HIS A 157 -8.22 3.26 -6.34
CA HIS A 157 -9.04 3.89 -7.36
C HIS A 157 -10.26 3.04 -7.70
N VAL A 158 -11.38 3.68 -8.00
CA VAL A 158 -12.57 3.03 -8.55
C VAL A 158 -12.82 3.58 -9.95
N GLY A 159 -12.77 2.73 -10.97
CA GLY A 159 -12.90 3.17 -12.34
C GLY A 159 -12.67 2.09 -13.37
N LEU A 160 -12.36 2.53 -14.57
CA LEU A 160 -11.95 1.70 -15.70
C LEU A 160 -10.51 2.02 -16.04
N LYS A 161 -9.66 0.97 -16.12
CA LYS A 161 -8.30 1.08 -16.64
C LYS A 161 -8.06 0.11 -17.79
N ALA A 162 -7.17 0.50 -18.68
CA ALA A 162 -6.68 -0.29 -19.78
C ALA A 162 -5.16 -0.40 -19.71
N ASP A 163 -4.69 -1.62 -19.62
CA ASP A 163 -3.26 -1.96 -19.59
C ASP A 163 -2.84 -2.49 -20.97
N PHE A 164 -1.74 -1.97 -21.51
CA PHE A 164 -1.19 -2.33 -22.81
C PHE A 164 0.28 -2.76 -22.65
N ALA A 165 0.59 -4.00 -22.99
CA ALA A 165 1.95 -4.47 -23.22
C ALA A 165 2.35 -4.09 -24.66
N LEU A 166 3.11 -3.01 -24.82
CA LEU A 166 3.51 -2.47 -26.13
C LEU A 166 4.68 -3.25 -26.72
N SER A 167 5.57 -3.79 -25.88
CA SER A 167 6.64 -4.71 -26.22
C SER A 167 7.00 -5.55 -25.00
N GLU A 168 8.09 -6.33 -25.06
CA GLU A 168 8.61 -7.07 -23.90
C GLU A 168 9.03 -6.14 -22.76
N ASP A 169 9.54 -4.95 -23.07
CA ASP A 169 10.04 -3.99 -22.09
C ASP A 169 9.08 -2.83 -21.82
N PHE A 170 8.24 -2.44 -22.79
CA PHE A 170 7.38 -1.26 -22.68
C PHE A 170 5.93 -1.60 -22.37
N SER A 171 5.36 -0.88 -21.40
CA SER A 171 3.93 -0.92 -21.09
C SER A 171 3.34 0.50 -21.00
N LEU A 172 2.03 0.57 -21.20
CA LEU A 172 1.22 1.76 -21.02
C LEU A 172 -0.05 1.36 -20.25
N MET A 173 -0.41 2.10 -19.23
CA MET A 173 -1.74 2.05 -18.62
C MET A 173 -2.42 3.41 -18.79
N LEU A 174 -3.72 3.39 -19.09
CA LEU A 174 -4.59 4.57 -19.10
C LEU A 174 -5.83 4.28 -18.26
N ALA A 175 -6.28 5.27 -17.48
CA ALA A 175 -7.44 5.10 -16.61
C ALA A 175 -8.36 6.33 -16.59
N VAL A 176 -9.67 6.06 -16.43
CA VAL A 176 -10.69 7.03 -16.06
C VAL A 176 -11.34 6.52 -14.79
N MET A 177 -11.34 7.33 -13.73
CA MET A 177 -11.65 6.89 -12.39
C MET A 177 -12.48 7.95 -11.66
N ASN A 178 -13.09 7.57 -10.56
CA ASN A 178 -13.51 8.54 -9.55
C ASN A 178 -12.27 9.25 -8.97
N PRO A 179 -12.42 10.42 -8.34
CA PRO A 179 -11.37 10.97 -7.51
C PRO A 179 -10.86 9.92 -6.50
N THR A 180 -9.55 9.96 -6.21
CA THR A 180 -8.87 8.90 -5.45
C THR A 180 -9.51 8.62 -4.09
N ASP A 181 -9.38 7.40 -3.62
CA ASP A 181 -9.87 6.87 -2.32
C ASP A 181 -11.38 7.01 -2.09
N THR A 182 -12.14 7.25 -3.16
CA THR A 182 -13.61 7.31 -3.12
C THR A 182 -14.23 6.06 -3.72
N ASN A 183 -15.17 5.43 -2.99
CA ASN A 183 -15.91 4.26 -3.49
C ASN A 183 -17.05 4.64 -4.44
N ASN A 184 -17.57 5.87 -4.32
CA ASN A 184 -18.69 6.36 -5.09
C ASN A 184 -18.38 7.75 -5.64
N ASN A 185 -18.76 8.02 -6.88
CA ASN A 185 -18.70 9.36 -7.42
C ASN A 185 -19.93 10.17 -6.95
N THR A 186 -19.72 11.07 -6.00
CA THR A 186 -20.77 11.93 -5.43
C THR A 186 -20.70 13.36 -5.94
N THR A 187 -19.61 13.76 -6.59
CA THR A 187 -19.40 15.12 -7.12
C THR A 187 -19.74 15.23 -8.60
N GLY A 188 -19.67 14.12 -9.35
CA GLY A 188 -19.77 14.10 -10.80
C GLY A 188 -18.43 14.33 -11.51
N ASP A 189 -17.35 14.54 -10.75
CA ASP A 189 -16.00 14.73 -11.27
C ASP A 189 -15.30 13.40 -11.51
N TYR A 190 -14.34 13.39 -12.43
CA TYR A 190 -13.55 12.22 -12.77
C TYR A 190 -12.07 12.53 -12.70
N ALA A 191 -11.31 11.51 -12.30
CA ALA A 191 -9.87 11.50 -12.36
C ALA A 191 -9.36 10.77 -13.61
N PHE A 192 -8.16 11.17 -14.05
CA PHE A 192 -7.46 10.55 -15.17
C PHE A 192 -6.10 10.05 -14.70
N GLY A 193 -5.76 8.85 -15.10
CA GLY A 193 -4.48 8.20 -14.78
C GLY A 193 -3.75 7.73 -16.00
N ALA A 194 -2.42 7.79 -15.94
CA ALA A 194 -1.54 7.19 -16.92
C ALA A 194 -0.28 6.63 -16.23
N GLN A 195 0.23 5.52 -16.73
CA GLN A 195 1.52 4.96 -16.32
C GLN A 195 2.30 4.54 -17.56
N LEU A 196 3.54 4.96 -17.63
CA LEU A 196 4.52 4.49 -18.62
C LEU A 196 5.50 3.55 -17.92
N GLY A 197 5.57 2.30 -18.37
CA GLY A 197 6.49 1.29 -17.85
C GLY A 197 7.62 0.99 -18.84
N TYR A 198 8.82 0.86 -18.31
CA TYR A 198 10.00 0.39 -19.06
C TYR A 198 10.88 -0.47 -18.16
N SER A 199 10.98 -1.76 -18.46
CA SER A 199 11.88 -2.71 -17.77
C SER A 199 11.81 -2.60 -16.24
N GLY A 200 10.60 -2.56 -15.66
CA GLY A 200 10.38 -2.48 -14.19
C GLY A 200 10.51 -1.07 -13.60
N GLN A 201 10.70 -0.05 -14.44
CA GLN A 201 10.64 1.35 -14.06
C GLN A 201 9.30 1.95 -14.49
N TYR A 202 8.69 2.79 -13.68
CA TYR A 202 7.38 3.35 -13.97
C TYR A 202 7.37 4.86 -13.73
N LEU A 203 6.80 5.59 -14.68
CA LEU A 203 6.46 6.99 -14.54
C LEU A 203 4.94 7.11 -14.54
N ASN A 204 4.40 7.61 -13.46
CA ASN A 204 2.99 7.63 -13.14
C ASN A 204 2.45 9.05 -13.16
N PHE A 205 1.21 9.24 -13.61
CA PHE A 205 0.51 10.51 -13.65
C PHE A 205 -0.91 10.35 -13.15
N TYR A 206 -1.36 11.29 -12.33
CA TYR A 206 -2.73 11.39 -11.84
C TYR A 206 -3.20 12.83 -11.93
N TYR A 207 -4.50 13.02 -12.19
CA TYR A 207 -5.16 14.33 -12.21
C TYR A 207 -6.66 14.21 -11.93
N ASP A 208 -7.20 15.01 -10.99
CA ASP A 208 -8.62 15.04 -10.62
C ASP A 208 -9.26 16.44 -10.54
N SER A 209 -8.68 17.43 -11.20
CA SER A 209 -9.17 18.82 -11.20
C SER A 209 -9.25 19.49 -9.83
N GLY A 210 -8.43 19.05 -8.86
CA GLY A 210 -8.38 19.64 -7.52
C GLY A 210 -9.48 19.14 -6.55
N VAL A 211 -10.15 18.03 -6.88
CA VAL A 211 -11.23 17.49 -6.03
C VAL A 211 -10.69 16.85 -4.75
N VAL A 212 -9.60 16.07 -4.85
CA VAL A 212 -8.94 15.42 -3.71
C VAL A 212 -7.44 15.68 -3.72
N LEU A 213 -6.73 15.22 -4.75
CA LEU A 213 -5.27 15.24 -4.83
C LEU A 213 -4.75 16.30 -5.81
N GLY A 214 -5.58 16.72 -6.77
CA GLY A 214 -5.17 17.62 -7.85
C GLY A 214 -4.33 16.90 -8.90
N PHE A 215 -3.04 17.19 -8.95
CA PHE A 215 -2.08 16.57 -9.85
C PHE A 215 -1.00 15.82 -9.06
N GLU A 216 -0.62 14.63 -9.52
CA GLU A 216 0.55 13.92 -9.03
C GLU A 216 1.37 13.36 -10.19
N VAL A 217 2.68 13.50 -10.10
CA VAL A 217 3.66 12.76 -10.87
C VAL A 217 4.53 11.95 -9.92
N ASP A 218 4.68 10.68 -10.21
CA ASP A 218 5.41 9.74 -9.38
C ASP A 218 6.32 8.86 -10.25
N TYR A 219 7.51 8.56 -9.76
CA TYR A 219 8.42 7.58 -10.34
C TYR A 219 8.66 6.47 -9.34
N THR A 220 8.43 5.23 -9.79
CA THR A 220 8.74 4.02 -9.03
C THR A 220 9.58 3.08 -9.85
N GLY A 221 10.52 2.40 -9.20
CA GLY A 221 11.32 1.39 -9.86
C GLY A 221 12.42 0.86 -8.97
N GLY A 222 13.40 0.23 -9.60
CA GLY A 222 14.56 -0.31 -8.90
C GLY A 222 15.42 -1.12 -9.84
N PHE A 223 16.56 -1.53 -9.36
CA PHE A 223 17.49 -2.37 -10.12
C PHE A 223 18.33 -3.25 -9.20
N ASP A 224 18.69 -4.42 -9.70
CA ASP A 224 19.64 -5.32 -9.05
C ASP A 224 21.06 -4.83 -9.35
N ALA A 225 21.76 -4.36 -8.30
CA ALA A 225 23.18 -3.99 -8.42
C ALA A 225 24.07 -5.24 -8.42
N THR A 226 23.66 -6.29 -7.72
CA THR A 226 24.18 -7.67 -7.76
C THR A 226 23.02 -8.65 -7.60
N GLU A 227 23.29 -9.96 -7.64
CA GLU A 227 22.27 -11.00 -7.37
C GLU A 227 21.69 -10.89 -5.95
N GLU A 228 22.46 -10.36 -4.98
CA GLU A 228 22.03 -10.23 -3.59
C GLU A 228 21.60 -8.80 -3.23
N PHE A 229 21.93 -7.79 -4.04
CA PHE A 229 21.72 -6.39 -3.69
C PHE A 229 20.82 -5.66 -4.68
N PHE A 230 19.63 -5.34 -4.20
CA PHE A 230 18.62 -4.56 -4.93
C PHE A 230 18.53 -3.14 -4.37
N ILE A 231 18.26 -2.16 -5.22
CA ILE A 231 17.98 -0.78 -4.85
C ILE A 231 16.63 -0.36 -5.45
N GLY A 232 15.61 -0.21 -4.60
CA GLY A 232 14.34 0.40 -4.97
C GLY A 232 14.42 1.92 -4.92
N ILE A 233 13.61 2.59 -5.72
CA ILE A 233 13.55 4.05 -5.87
C ILE A 233 12.10 4.49 -5.94
N ASN A 234 11.76 5.53 -5.18
CA ASN A 234 10.51 6.27 -5.33
C ASN A 234 10.79 7.77 -5.31
N ALA A 235 10.09 8.54 -6.13
CA ALA A 235 10.08 10.00 -6.07
C ALA A 235 8.71 10.50 -6.52
N ALA A 236 8.11 11.42 -5.77
CA ALA A 236 6.78 11.93 -6.05
C ALA A 236 6.69 13.44 -5.85
N TYR A 237 5.80 14.06 -6.60
CA TYR A 237 5.35 15.44 -6.43
C TYR A 237 3.85 15.51 -6.68
N ALA A 238 3.11 16.06 -5.72
CA ALA A 238 1.67 16.30 -5.84
C ALA A 238 1.34 17.75 -5.49
N ASP A 239 0.40 18.33 -6.21
CA ASP A 239 -0.08 19.71 -6.00
C ASP A 239 -1.58 19.80 -6.21
N ASN A 240 -2.25 20.38 -5.24
CA ASN A 240 -3.65 20.75 -5.28
C ASN A 240 -3.80 22.23 -4.90
N ASP A 241 -3.85 23.11 -5.91
CA ASP A 241 -4.02 24.56 -5.73
C ASP A 241 -2.97 25.19 -4.79
N GLY A 242 -1.68 24.82 -4.93
CA GLY A 242 -0.58 25.38 -4.16
C GLY A 242 -0.34 24.68 -2.81
N SER A 243 -1.06 23.62 -2.51
CA SER A 243 -0.82 22.77 -1.35
C SER A 243 -0.55 21.33 -1.81
N GLY A 244 0.41 20.65 -1.19
CA GLY A 244 0.75 19.31 -1.62
C GLY A 244 1.98 18.77 -0.92
N PHE A 245 2.65 17.83 -1.61
CA PHE A 245 3.85 17.21 -1.09
C PHE A 245 4.87 16.90 -2.19
N TYR A 246 6.08 16.70 -1.77
CA TYR A 246 7.16 16.13 -2.60
C TYR A 246 8.04 15.23 -1.76
N GLY A 247 8.69 14.28 -2.41
CA GLY A 247 9.60 13.40 -1.72
C GLY A 247 10.44 12.54 -2.64
N ALA A 248 11.46 11.94 -2.06
CA ALA A 248 12.26 10.89 -2.67
C ALA A 248 12.72 9.90 -1.62
N ALA A 249 12.71 8.61 -1.96
CA ALA A 249 13.18 7.54 -1.11
C ALA A 249 14.00 6.51 -1.87
N LEU A 250 15.00 5.96 -1.18
CA LEU A 250 15.79 4.82 -1.62
C LEU A 250 15.53 3.64 -0.69
N TYR A 251 15.46 2.45 -1.29
CA TYR A 251 15.18 1.18 -0.59
C TYR A 251 16.28 0.15 -0.92
N PRO A 252 17.53 0.34 -0.46
CA PRO A 252 18.56 -0.69 -0.60
C PRO A 252 18.22 -1.92 0.24
N GLN A 253 18.31 -3.10 -0.38
CA GLN A 253 17.99 -4.39 0.22
C GLN A 253 19.11 -5.37 -0.09
N TYR A 254 19.57 -6.10 0.92
CA TYR A 254 20.63 -7.09 0.78
C TYR A 254 20.18 -8.46 1.30
N SER A 255 20.16 -9.44 0.40
CA SER A 255 19.82 -10.83 0.70
C SER A 255 21.05 -11.57 1.20
N ILE A 256 21.13 -11.82 2.51
CA ILE A 256 22.24 -12.55 3.14
C ILE A 256 22.09 -14.05 2.91
N SER A 257 20.83 -14.54 2.89
CA SER A 257 20.45 -15.91 2.57
C SER A 257 19.01 -15.96 2.07
N GLU A 258 18.51 -17.11 1.64
CA GLU A 258 17.09 -17.31 1.29
C GLU A 258 16.13 -16.98 2.44
N ALA A 259 16.58 -17.15 3.69
CA ALA A 259 15.77 -16.92 4.88
C ALA A 259 16.00 -15.55 5.54
N PHE A 260 17.07 -14.82 5.19
CA PHE A 260 17.41 -13.60 5.91
C PHE A 260 17.91 -12.49 4.98
N SER A 261 17.26 -11.33 5.07
CA SER A 261 17.61 -10.12 4.32
C SER A 261 17.61 -8.89 5.23
N LEU A 262 18.44 -7.91 4.90
CA LEU A 262 18.48 -6.59 5.53
C LEU A 262 18.07 -5.53 4.50
N GLY A 263 17.38 -4.50 4.94
CA GLY A 263 17.01 -3.37 4.09
C GLY A 263 16.94 -2.07 4.87
N LEU A 264 17.19 -1.00 4.15
CA LEU A 264 17.09 0.36 4.63
C LEU A 264 16.09 1.11 3.76
N ARG A 265 15.25 1.96 4.37
CA ARG A 265 14.56 3.04 3.68
C ARG A 265 15.15 4.36 4.15
N GLY A 266 15.64 5.18 3.23
CA GLY A 266 15.99 6.57 3.48
C GLY A 266 15.05 7.45 2.68
N GLU A 267 14.22 8.24 3.34
CA GLU A 267 13.22 9.11 2.73
C GLU A 267 13.47 10.57 3.10
N TYR A 268 13.43 11.45 2.11
CA TYR A 268 13.24 12.88 2.31
C TYR A 268 11.86 13.26 1.81
N PHE A 269 11.06 13.90 2.67
CA PHE A 269 9.69 14.27 2.38
C PHE A 269 9.44 15.71 2.82
N GLY A 270 8.66 16.45 2.05
CA GLY A 270 8.23 17.82 2.36
C GLY A 270 6.76 18.03 2.04
N GLN A 271 6.09 18.79 2.89
CA GLN A 271 4.73 19.30 2.67
C GLN A 271 4.79 20.81 2.50
N PHE A 272 4.09 21.33 1.51
CA PHE A 272 3.89 22.74 1.28
C PHE A 272 2.39 23.07 1.35
N ILE A 273 2.07 24.27 1.87
CA ILE A 273 0.69 24.71 2.06
C ILE A 273 0.60 26.13 1.50
N ASP A 274 -0.41 26.40 0.66
CA ASP A 274 -0.63 27.72 0.08
C ASP A 274 -0.68 28.81 1.17
N GLY A 275 0.09 29.89 0.96
CA GLY A 275 0.21 31.00 1.89
C GLY A 275 1.10 30.76 3.11
N VAL A 276 1.81 29.62 3.19
CA VAL A 276 2.84 29.32 4.21
C VAL A 276 4.22 29.44 3.56
N ASP A 277 5.13 30.23 4.16
CA ASP A 277 6.42 30.54 3.55
C ASP A 277 7.43 29.38 3.62
N ASP A 278 7.35 28.54 4.67
CA ASP A 278 8.31 27.45 4.92
C ASP A 278 7.64 26.08 4.83
N ASP A 279 8.22 25.18 4.06
CA ASP A 279 7.77 23.79 3.95
C ASP A 279 8.12 23.00 5.22
N ALA A 280 7.19 22.19 5.72
CA ALA A 280 7.46 21.21 6.75
C ALA A 280 8.18 20.01 6.12
N THR A 281 9.44 19.76 6.50
CA THR A 281 10.25 18.69 5.90
C THR A 281 10.71 17.67 6.94
N VAL A 282 10.88 16.42 6.53
CA VAL A 282 11.39 15.32 7.35
C VAL A 282 12.42 14.49 6.59
N PHE A 283 13.45 14.05 7.32
CA PHE A 283 14.30 12.96 6.88
C PHE A 283 14.01 11.75 7.75
N ALA A 284 13.48 10.69 7.14
CA ALA A 284 13.10 9.45 7.80
C ALA A 284 14.03 8.31 7.38
N THR A 285 14.55 7.59 8.37
CA THR A 285 15.45 6.44 8.16
C THR A 285 14.88 5.22 8.84
N THR A 286 14.67 4.13 8.09
CA THR A 286 14.12 2.88 8.60
C THR A 286 15.06 1.73 8.24
N LEU A 287 15.53 0.99 9.24
CA LEU A 287 16.33 -0.24 9.09
C LEU A 287 15.46 -1.43 9.48
N SER A 288 15.27 -2.37 8.58
CA SER A 288 14.48 -3.58 8.80
C SER A 288 15.29 -4.83 8.46
N ALA A 289 15.02 -5.91 9.18
CA ALA A 289 15.49 -7.24 8.83
C ALA A 289 14.27 -8.13 8.55
N ASN A 290 14.32 -8.92 7.49
CA ASN A 290 13.28 -9.90 7.17
C ASN A 290 13.83 -11.30 7.44
N TYR A 291 13.23 -12.02 8.41
CA TYR A 291 13.56 -13.41 8.72
C TYR A 291 12.38 -14.31 8.39
N LYS A 292 12.55 -15.19 7.41
CA LYS A 292 11.53 -16.10 6.89
C LYS A 292 11.68 -17.49 7.47
N VAL A 293 10.55 -18.04 7.96
CA VAL A 293 10.41 -19.42 8.40
C VAL A 293 9.15 -19.97 7.77
N ASP A 294 9.27 -20.77 6.72
CA ASP A 294 8.14 -21.21 5.90
C ASP A 294 7.29 -20.02 5.42
N ASN A 295 6.02 -19.98 5.81
CA ASN A 295 5.08 -18.92 5.48
C ASN A 295 5.04 -17.76 6.49
N LEU A 296 5.89 -17.77 7.50
CA LEU A 296 6.00 -16.72 8.49
C LEU A 296 7.21 -15.82 8.21
N THR A 297 7.00 -14.51 8.18
CA THR A 297 8.07 -13.51 8.14
C THR A 297 8.06 -12.71 9.43
N ILE A 298 9.21 -12.62 10.10
CA ILE A 298 9.43 -11.79 11.29
C ILE A 298 10.28 -10.60 10.87
N ILE A 299 9.80 -9.38 11.19
CA ILE A 299 10.44 -8.13 10.79
C ILE A 299 10.74 -7.27 12.03
N PRO A 300 11.92 -7.40 12.66
CA PRO A 300 12.41 -6.34 13.53
C PRO A 300 12.80 -5.11 12.69
N GLU A 301 12.38 -3.94 13.17
CA GLU A 301 12.55 -2.66 12.50
C GLU A 301 12.89 -1.56 13.50
N VAL A 302 13.82 -0.69 13.14
CA VAL A 302 14.12 0.56 13.85
C VAL A 302 13.93 1.71 12.87
N ARG A 303 13.12 2.69 13.26
CA ARG A 303 12.88 3.90 12.49
C ARG A 303 13.23 5.13 13.31
N LEU A 304 13.87 6.10 12.66
CA LEU A 304 14.19 7.41 13.19
C LEU A 304 13.76 8.47 12.18
N ASP A 305 12.88 9.36 12.62
CA ASP A 305 12.43 10.53 11.86
C ASP A 305 12.99 11.81 12.48
N SER A 306 13.35 12.77 11.64
CA SER A 306 13.83 14.08 12.05
C SER A 306 13.21 15.17 11.18
N TRP A 307 12.33 15.97 11.79
CA TRP A 307 11.62 17.08 11.14
C TRP A 307 12.42 18.39 11.16
N SER A 308 12.07 19.30 10.28
CA SER A 308 12.60 20.67 10.27
C SER A 308 12.11 21.50 11.47
N GLU A 309 10.99 21.12 12.07
CA GLU A 309 10.34 21.77 13.22
C GLU A 309 10.04 20.77 14.34
N ASP A 310 9.69 21.25 15.54
CA ASP A 310 9.33 20.40 16.66
C ASP A 310 7.95 19.76 16.39
N LYS A 311 7.93 18.42 16.32
CA LYS A 311 6.75 17.59 16.05
C LYS A 311 6.43 16.64 17.18
N TYR A 312 7.39 16.36 18.05
CA TYR A 312 7.33 15.33 19.06
C TYR A 312 7.71 15.89 20.43
N PHE A 313 7.59 15.04 21.43
CA PHE A 313 8.12 15.28 22.78
C PHE A 313 9.08 14.16 23.12
N ASP A 314 10.17 14.47 23.81
CA ASP A 314 11.10 13.48 24.33
C ASP A 314 10.58 12.82 25.62
N SER A 315 11.41 11.99 26.28
CA SER A 315 11.05 11.30 27.53
C SER A 315 10.84 12.23 28.72
N ASP A 316 11.33 13.46 28.66
CA ASP A 316 11.14 14.51 29.68
C ASP A 316 9.97 15.45 29.32
N LEU A 317 9.22 15.15 28.26
CA LEU A 317 8.12 15.93 27.69
C LEU A 317 8.54 17.30 27.16
N GLU A 318 9.80 17.45 26.75
CA GLU A 318 10.27 18.64 26.06
C GLU A 318 10.06 18.49 24.53
N PRO A 319 9.67 19.57 23.85
CA PRO A 319 9.51 19.54 22.40
C PRO A 319 10.78 19.11 21.66
N THR A 320 10.63 18.21 20.69
CA THR A 320 11.75 17.69 19.90
C THR A 320 11.36 17.48 18.43
N LYS A 321 12.35 17.51 17.57
CA LYS A 321 12.21 17.28 16.12
C LYS A 321 12.24 15.82 15.74
N SER A 322 12.68 14.96 16.65
CA SER A 322 13.00 13.57 16.30
C SER A 322 12.23 12.57 17.14
N LEU A 323 11.80 11.48 16.48
CA LEU A 323 11.19 10.33 17.12
C LEU A 323 11.88 9.06 16.63
N GLY A 324 12.33 8.23 17.56
CA GLY A 324 12.87 6.89 17.30
C GLY A 324 11.92 5.82 17.82
N VAL A 325 11.63 4.82 17.01
CA VAL A 325 10.69 3.73 17.34
C VAL A 325 11.32 2.39 16.99
N PHE A 326 11.09 1.39 17.82
CA PHE A 326 11.39 -0.01 17.56
C PHE A 326 10.10 -0.78 17.35
N THR A 327 10.02 -1.56 16.28
CA THR A 327 8.88 -2.40 15.93
C THR A 327 9.36 -3.83 15.68
N VAL A 328 8.55 -4.82 16.06
CA VAL A 328 8.72 -6.22 15.62
C VAL A 328 7.38 -6.68 15.07
N ALA A 329 7.31 -6.96 13.78
CA ALA A 329 6.12 -7.50 13.16
C ALA A 329 6.27 -9.00 12.85
N ALA A 330 5.13 -9.72 12.85
CA ALA A 330 5.03 -11.09 12.42
C ALA A 330 3.91 -11.20 11.38
N ILE A 331 4.25 -11.64 10.17
CA ILE A 331 3.35 -11.73 9.01
C ILE A 331 3.30 -13.19 8.58
N TYR A 332 2.11 -13.80 8.60
CA TYR A 332 1.87 -15.14 8.09
C TYR A 332 1.08 -15.08 6.78
N THR A 333 1.53 -15.81 5.75
CA THR A 333 0.87 -15.89 4.43
C THR A 333 0.33 -17.28 4.16
N PHE A 334 -0.74 -17.41 3.40
CA PHE A 334 -1.34 -18.69 3.01
C PHE A 334 -1.93 -18.66 1.59
#